data_a095a11c2753a40fbbb906e9e6c8705a
#
_entry.id   a095a11c2753a40fbbb906e9e6c8705a
#
_cell.length_a   1.000
_cell.length_b   1.000
_cell.length_c   1.000
_cell.angle_alpha   90.00
_cell.angle_beta   90.00
_cell.angle_gamma   90.00
#
_symmetry.space_group_name_H-M   'P 1'
#
loop_
_entity.id
_entity.type
_entity.pdbx_description
1 polymer ?
#
loop_
_entity_poly.entity_id
_entity_poly.type
_entity_poly.pdbx_seq_one_letter_code
_entity_poly.pdbx_strand_id
1 'polypeptide(L)'
;MGLFSFTQEIAIDLGTANTVIIHNDKIVVDEPSVVALDKRTDKLLAVGEKARLMHGKTHENIRTIRPLRDGVIADFYAAEQMIRGMVKMVSSKSHWFSPSLR
;
A
#
# COMPACT_ATOMS: atom_id res chain seq x y z
N MET A 1 -0.43 15.15 -1.06
CA MET A 1 -0.99 14.75 -0.70
C MET A 1 -2.11 14.35 -1.18
N GLY A 2 -2.50 13.84 -1.63
CA GLY A 2 -3.55 13.48 -2.20
C GLY A 2 -4.41 12.61 -1.41
N LEU A 3 -5.62 12.95 -1.33
CA LEU A 3 -6.61 12.14 -0.70
C LEU A 3 -7.57 11.72 -1.77
N PHE A 4 -7.73 10.43 -1.93
CA PHE A 4 -8.65 9.93 -2.94
C PHE A 4 -9.82 9.25 -2.30
N SER A 5 -11.02 9.59 -2.77
CA SER A 5 -12.22 8.95 -2.30
C SER A 5 -12.68 7.97 -3.32
N PHE A 6 -12.91 6.73 -2.91
CA PHE A 6 -13.39 5.78 -3.86
C PHE A 6 -14.85 5.60 -3.61
N THR A 7 -15.31 4.61 -3.02
CA THR A 7 -16.69 4.46 -2.85
C THR A 7 -16.98 5.23 -1.65
N GLN A 8 -18.16 5.36 -1.25
CA GLN A 8 -18.60 6.27 -0.36
C GLN A 8 -17.76 6.46 0.82
N GLU A 9 -17.18 5.50 1.34
CA GLU A 9 -16.60 5.66 2.62
C GLU A 9 -15.15 5.33 2.72
N ILE A 10 -14.50 5.12 1.63
CA ILE A 10 -13.09 4.79 1.64
C ILE A 10 -12.29 5.93 1.07
N ALA A 11 -11.29 6.34 1.79
CA ALA A 11 -10.37 7.38 1.32
C ALA A 11 -8.95 6.89 1.51
N ILE A 12 -8.08 7.24 0.60
CA ILE A 12 -6.67 6.87 0.68
C ILE A 12 -5.83 8.12 0.65
N ASP A 13 -4.98 8.27 1.63
CA ASP A 13 -4.07 9.39 1.72
C ASP A 13 -2.67 8.88 1.40
N LEU A 14 -2.19 9.21 0.22
CA LEU A 14 -0.89 8.76 -0.24
C LEU A 14 0.18 9.74 0.23
N GLY A 15 1.04 9.30 1.12
CA GLY A 15 2.10 10.15 1.63
C GLY A 15 3.45 9.62 1.26
N THR A 16 4.45 10.46 1.33
CA THR A 16 5.82 10.08 1.04
C THR A 16 6.31 9.03 2.03
N ALA A 17 6.05 9.24 3.29
CA ALA A 17 6.50 8.32 4.33
C ALA A 17 5.51 7.23 4.62
N ASN A 18 4.25 7.59 4.73
CA ASN A 18 3.19 6.63 5.09
C ASN A 18 1.97 6.81 4.23
N THR A 19 1.28 5.73 3.99
CA THR A 19 0.00 5.73 3.28
C THR A 19 -1.07 5.28 4.26
N VAL A 20 -2.17 5.99 4.30
CA VAL A 20 -3.24 5.75 5.25
C VAL A 20 -4.52 5.48 4.49
N ILE A 21 -5.26 4.46 4.90
CA ILE A 21 -6.59 4.19 4.34
C ILE A 21 -7.60 4.39 5.46
N ILE A 22 -8.62 5.16 5.15
CA ILE A 22 -9.67 5.49 6.09
C ILE A 22 -10.98 4.91 5.59
N HIS A 23 -11.68 4.26 6.45
CA HIS A 23 -12.99 3.68 6.11
C HIS A 23 -13.96 4.05 7.22
N ASN A 24 -15.04 4.71 6.86
CA ASN A 24 -16.04 5.15 7.85
C ASN A 24 -15.40 5.95 8.96
N ASP A 25 -14.57 6.88 8.58
CA ASP A 25 -13.90 7.79 9.52
C ASP A 25 -12.92 7.10 10.46
N LYS A 26 -12.54 5.88 10.15
CA LYS A 26 -11.55 5.19 10.97
C LYS A 26 -10.35 4.81 10.15
N ILE A 27 -9.19 4.93 10.73
CA ILE A 27 -7.97 4.52 10.06
C ILE A 27 -7.89 3.00 10.11
N VAL A 28 -7.91 2.37 8.95
CA VAL A 28 -7.86 0.92 8.87
C VAL A 28 -6.51 0.41 8.33
N VAL A 29 -5.75 1.27 7.67
CA VAL A 29 -4.40 0.94 7.25
C VAL A 29 -3.55 2.17 7.47
N ASP A 30 -2.39 2.00 8.07
CA ASP A 30 -1.43 3.07 8.27
C ASP A 30 -0.07 2.39 8.14
N GLU A 31 0.48 2.44 6.95
CA GLU A 31 1.67 1.66 6.62
C GLU A 31 2.71 2.53 5.96
N PRO A 32 3.98 2.19 6.09
CA PRO A 32 5.00 2.91 5.35
C PRO A 32 4.75 2.80 3.86
N SER A 33 5.04 3.85 3.14
CA SER A 33 4.85 3.88 1.69
C SER A 33 6.04 3.21 1.02
N VAL A 34 6.04 1.90 1.01
CA VAL A 34 7.10 1.13 0.41
C VAL A 34 6.55 -0.19 -0.13
N VAL A 35 7.12 -0.67 -1.21
CA VAL A 35 6.76 -1.97 -1.77
C VAL A 35 8.01 -2.79 -1.97
N ALA A 36 7.86 -4.09 -1.92
CA ALA A 36 8.93 -5.03 -2.25
C ALA A 36 8.51 -5.81 -3.47
N LEU A 37 9.34 -5.81 -4.49
CA LEU A 37 9.04 -6.48 -5.73
C LEU A 37 10.12 -7.53 -6.01
N ASP A 38 9.73 -8.57 -6.74
CA ASP A 38 10.68 -9.55 -7.20
C ASP A 38 11.48 -8.91 -8.32
N LYS A 39 12.80 -8.90 -8.19
CA LYS A 39 13.64 -8.26 -9.20
C LYS A 39 13.49 -8.85 -10.58
N ARG A 40 13.20 -10.12 -10.67
CA ARG A 40 13.15 -10.77 -11.97
C ARG A 40 11.82 -10.63 -12.65
N THR A 41 10.75 -10.64 -11.89
CA THR A 41 9.41 -10.66 -12.49
C THR A 41 8.62 -9.39 -12.22
N ASP A 42 9.12 -8.54 -11.33
CA ASP A 42 8.41 -7.35 -10.87
C ASP A 42 7.10 -7.66 -10.18
N LYS A 43 6.94 -8.89 -9.72
CA LYS A 43 5.73 -9.22 -9.00
C LYS A 43 5.79 -8.65 -7.60
N LEU A 44 4.65 -8.27 -7.09
CA LEU A 44 4.56 -7.71 -5.75
C LEU A 44 4.79 -8.80 -4.71
N LEU A 45 5.72 -8.57 -3.81
CA LEU A 45 5.99 -9.50 -2.72
C LEU A 45 5.42 -9.02 -1.41
N ALA A 46 5.46 -7.73 -1.16
CA ALA A 46 4.95 -7.19 0.09
C ALA A 46 4.76 -5.70 -0.02
N VAL A 47 3.95 -5.14 0.85
CA VAL A 47 3.75 -3.69 0.91
C VAL A 47 3.84 -3.27 2.36
N GLY A 48 4.12 -2.00 2.58
CA GLY A 48 4.07 -1.42 3.91
C GLY A 48 5.15 -1.95 4.81
N GLU A 49 4.80 -2.22 6.02
CA GLU A 49 5.77 -2.63 7.03
C GLU A 49 6.50 -3.91 6.63
N LYS A 50 5.80 -4.85 6.04
CA LYS A 50 6.47 -6.07 5.60
C LYS A 50 7.53 -5.79 4.56
N ALA A 51 7.23 -4.88 3.63
CA ALA A 51 8.20 -4.50 2.62
C ALA A 51 9.38 -3.79 3.25
N ARG A 52 9.11 -2.91 4.21
CA ARG A 52 10.16 -2.19 4.87
C ARG A 52 11.12 -3.15 5.58
N LEU A 53 10.58 -4.19 6.18
CA LEU A 53 11.40 -5.17 6.87
C LEU A 53 12.25 -6.00 5.92
N MET A 54 11.85 -6.09 4.67
CA MET A 54 12.65 -6.80 3.69
C MET A 54 13.84 -5.99 3.19
N HIS A 55 13.78 -4.69 3.37
CA HIS A 55 14.87 -3.83 2.92
C HIS A 55 16.14 -4.18 3.70
N GLY A 56 17.22 -4.34 3.02
CA GLY A 56 18.45 -4.66 3.68
C GLY A 56 18.64 -6.13 3.99
N LYS A 57 17.64 -6.94 3.74
CA LYS A 57 17.84 -8.36 3.93
C LYS A 57 18.61 -8.88 2.74
N THR A 58 19.31 -9.95 2.97
CA THR A 58 20.12 -10.42 1.90
C THR A 58 19.33 -11.28 1.00
N HIS A 59 18.44 -10.74 0.27
CA HIS A 59 17.69 -11.50 -0.69
C HIS A 59 18.00 -10.87 -2.00
N GLU A 60 18.76 -11.51 -2.80
CA GLU A 60 19.20 -10.92 -4.05
C GLU A 60 18.08 -10.61 -4.99
N ASN A 61 16.97 -11.25 -4.84
CA ASN A 61 15.87 -11.07 -5.78
C ASN A 61 14.79 -10.12 -5.30
N ILE A 62 15.06 -9.38 -4.24
CA ILE A 62 14.06 -8.45 -3.73
C ILE A 62 14.52 -7.02 -3.94
N ARG A 63 13.63 -6.21 -4.49
CA ARG A 63 13.89 -4.80 -4.67
C ARG A 63 12.83 -4.01 -3.92
N THR A 64 13.23 -3.13 -3.01
CA THR A 64 12.27 -2.30 -2.31
C THR A 64 12.26 -0.92 -2.92
N ILE A 65 11.08 -0.35 -3.07
CA ILE A 65 10.88 0.93 -3.71
C ILE A 65 9.97 1.79 -2.87
N ARG A 66 10.32 3.06 -2.75
CA ARG A 66 9.43 4.04 -2.14
C ARG A 66 8.79 4.80 -3.28
N PRO A 67 7.51 4.59 -3.55
CA PRO A 67 6.91 5.12 -4.76
C PRO A 67 6.70 6.63 -4.77
N LEU A 68 6.67 7.25 -3.57
CA LEU A 68 6.45 8.68 -3.51
C LEU A 68 7.66 9.41 -2.98
N ARG A 69 7.97 10.56 -3.57
CA ARG A 69 9.04 11.42 -3.10
C ARG A 69 8.50 12.83 -3.08
N ASP A 70 8.68 13.48 -1.95
CA ASP A 70 8.23 14.88 -1.80
C ASP A 70 6.78 15.05 -2.18
N GLY A 71 5.96 14.07 -1.82
CA GLY A 71 4.53 14.14 -2.09
C GLY A 71 4.12 13.86 -3.52
N VAL A 72 5.06 13.43 -4.36
CA VAL A 72 4.78 13.19 -5.77
C VAL A 72 5.04 11.73 -6.08
N ILE A 73 4.23 11.14 -6.94
CA ILE A 73 4.43 9.77 -7.36
C ILE A 73 5.63 9.71 -8.29
N ALA A 74 6.69 9.05 -7.83
CA ALA A 74 7.91 8.93 -8.61
C ALA A 74 7.93 7.64 -9.42
N ASP A 75 7.16 6.64 -9.02
CA ASP A 75 7.12 5.36 -9.70
C ASP A 75 5.68 4.90 -9.74
N PHE A 76 5.04 5.02 -10.89
CA PHE A 76 3.61 4.70 -10.99
C PHE A 76 3.32 3.24 -10.80
N TYR A 77 4.16 2.38 -11.34
CA TYR A 77 3.91 0.95 -11.18
C TYR A 77 3.99 0.55 -9.72
N ALA A 78 5.02 1.03 -9.02
CA ALA A 78 5.18 0.71 -7.61
C ALA A 78 4.03 1.29 -6.80
N ALA A 79 3.59 2.50 -7.13
CA ALA A 79 2.47 3.11 -6.41
C ALA A 79 1.19 2.32 -6.61
N GLU A 80 0.96 1.86 -7.83
CA GLU A 80 -0.23 1.07 -8.10
C GLU A 80 -0.18 -0.24 -7.33
N GLN A 81 0.96 -0.91 -7.34
CA GLN A 81 1.08 -2.16 -6.61
C GLN A 81 0.91 -1.93 -5.11
N MET A 82 1.40 -0.82 -4.60
CA MET A 82 1.25 -0.51 -3.20
C MET A 82 -0.22 -0.34 -2.84
N ILE A 83 -0.94 0.43 -3.63
CA ILE A 83 -2.35 0.67 -3.35
C ILE A 83 -3.13 -0.63 -3.42
N ARG A 84 -2.88 -1.46 -4.45
CA ARG A 84 -3.56 -2.72 -4.57
C ARG A 84 -3.30 -3.62 -3.36
N GLY A 85 -2.06 -3.68 -2.92
CA GLY A 85 -1.72 -4.50 -1.78
C GLY A 85 -2.35 -4.00 -0.50
N MET A 86 -2.40 -2.69 -0.31
CA MET A 86 -2.98 -2.14 0.91
C MET A 86 -4.49 -2.25 0.91
N VAL A 87 -5.12 -2.14 -0.25
CA VAL A 87 -6.57 -2.34 -0.33
C VAL A 87 -6.89 -3.80 0.00
N LYS A 88 -6.06 -4.73 -0.42
CA LYS A 88 -6.28 -6.11 -0.05
C LYS A 88 -6.15 -6.33 1.46
N MET A 89 -5.29 -5.58 2.12
CA MET A 89 -5.19 -5.67 3.56
C MET A 89 -6.51 -5.30 4.22
N VAL A 90 -7.17 -4.29 3.70
CA VAL A 90 -8.45 -3.91 4.24
C VAL A 90 -9.47 -5.01 4.04
N SER A 91 -9.52 -5.56 2.84
CA SER A 91 -10.47 -6.62 2.55
C SER A 91 -10.25 -7.84 3.40
N SER A 92 -9.00 -8.22 3.57
CA SER A 92 -8.75 -9.44 4.29
C SER A 92 -8.93 -9.28 5.78
N LYS A 93 -8.73 -8.05 6.31
CA LYS A 93 -8.88 -7.92 7.68
C LYS A 93 -10.26 -7.79 8.11
N SER A 94 -11.17 -7.47 7.27
CA SER A 94 -12.36 -7.11 7.78
C SER A 94 -13.47 -7.84 7.30
N HIS A 95 -13.99 -8.61 8.08
CA HIS A 95 -15.18 -9.18 7.79
C HIS A 95 -16.24 -8.15 7.74
N TRP A 96 -15.94 -6.97 8.16
CA TRP A 96 -16.95 -5.98 8.13
C TRP A 96 -17.20 -5.48 6.78
N PHE A 97 -16.42 -5.93 5.86
CA PHE A 97 -16.71 -5.63 4.59
C PHE A 97 -17.77 -6.49 4.14
N SER A 98 -18.08 -7.41 4.77
CA SER A 98 -18.74 -8.36 4.34
C SER A 98 -19.86 -8.24 4.12
N PRO A 99 -20.34 -8.93 4.03
CA PRO A 99 -21.03 -9.49 3.28
C PRO A 99 -22.12 -8.82 2.97
N SER A 100 -22.50 -8.22 3.77
CA SER A 100 -23.49 -7.45 3.46
C SER A 100 -23.18 -6.60 2.41
N LEU A 101 -21.99 -6.49 2.19
CA LEU A 101 -21.63 -5.74 1.21
C LEU A 101 -21.71 -6.41 0.09
N ARG A 102 -21.94 -7.39 0.22
CA ARG A 102 -21.89 -8.03 -0.83
C ARG A 102 -22.93 -8.16 -1.18
#